data_43acb3d00770794907effd163125fcc1
#
_entry.id   43acb3d00770794907effd163125fcc1
#
_cell.length_a   1.000
_cell.length_b   1.000
_cell.length_c   1.000
_cell.angle_alpha   90.00
_cell.angle_beta   90.00
_cell.angle_gamma   90.00
#
_symmetry.space_group_name_H-M   'P 1'
#
loop_
_entity.id
_entity.type
_entity.pdbx_description
1 polymer ?
#
loop_
_entity_poly.entity_id
_entity_poly.type
_entity_poly.pdbx_seq_one_letter_code
_entity_poly.pdbx_strand_id
1 'polypeptide(L)'
;QALLTKERDRVAELEQELTAMGVNLDEKDRTAGELSDSLAEVRRALDAYKARAHALEALRNRMAVLRARLEGLTSIGLKVNVRRNRLVISLPSDVLFDTGRTELKADGRTALLKVAETIRNDPQLAERDFQVSGHTDARPFNGPPYLDNWGLSLMRARQVLLLLTSSQTPTAKRPGERPQAGGGLPPTHWSAAGHAETDPVVPN
;
A
#
# COMPACT_ATOMS: atom_id res chain seq x y z
N GLN A 1 -32.46 -50.55 69.64
CA GLN A 1 -32.90 -50.51 68.22
C GLN A 1 -33.10 -49.06 67.72
N ALA A 2 -33.75 -48.16 68.45
CA ALA A 2 -33.99 -46.76 68.06
C ALA A 2 -32.72 -45.95 67.80
N LEU A 3 -31.61 -46.22 68.52
CA LEU A 3 -30.33 -45.54 68.31
C LEU A 3 -29.68 -45.96 66.97
N LEU A 4 -29.79 -47.26 66.69
CA LEU A 4 -29.22 -47.83 65.44
C LEU A 4 -29.93 -47.31 64.17
N THR A 5 -31.25 -47.12 64.27
CA THR A 5 -32.04 -46.56 63.18
C THR A 5 -31.66 -45.08 62.93
N LYS A 6 -31.51 -44.31 64.00
CA LYS A 6 -31.11 -42.92 63.94
C LYS A 6 -29.71 -42.71 63.31
N GLU A 7 -28.78 -43.58 63.64
CA GLU A 7 -27.42 -43.52 63.02
C GLU A 7 -27.43 -43.93 61.55
N ARG A 8 -28.29 -44.91 61.18
CA ARG A 8 -28.46 -45.26 59.74
C ARG A 8 -29.06 -44.13 58.91
N ASP A 9 -30.11 -43.49 59.49
CA ASP A 9 -30.71 -42.33 58.79
C ASP A 9 -29.71 -41.18 58.62
N ARG A 10 -28.84 -40.94 59.60
CA ARG A 10 -27.78 -39.91 59.51
C ARG A 10 -26.73 -40.28 58.52
N VAL A 11 -26.32 -41.53 58.38
CA VAL A 11 -25.40 -42.01 57.37
C VAL A 11 -26.00 -41.79 55.95
N ALA A 12 -27.28 -42.15 55.76
CA ALA A 12 -27.95 -41.95 54.48
C ALA A 12 -28.07 -40.45 54.09
N GLU A 13 -28.31 -39.59 55.07
CA GLU A 13 -28.36 -38.15 54.88
C GLU A 13 -26.96 -37.57 54.44
N LEU A 14 -25.90 -38.01 55.13
CA LEU A 14 -24.52 -37.61 54.79
C LEU A 14 -24.09 -38.18 53.45
N GLU A 15 -24.50 -39.39 53.06
CA GLU A 15 -24.23 -39.94 51.73
C GLU A 15 -24.92 -39.11 50.60
N GLN A 16 -26.16 -38.63 50.85
CA GLN A 16 -26.87 -37.78 49.95
C GLN A 16 -26.17 -36.38 49.83
N GLU A 17 -25.77 -35.78 50.97
CA GLU A 17 -25.01 -34.51 50.95
C GLU A 17 -23.69 -34.65 50.20
N LEU A 18 -22.96 -35.76 50.41
CA LEU A 18 -21.67 -36.03 49.75
C LEU A 18 -21.85 -36.17 48.24
N THR A 19 -22.91 -36.86 47.81
CA THR A 19 -23.25 -37.02 46.40
C THR A 19 -23.59 -35.66 45.75
N ALA A 20 -24.41 -34.84 46.42
CA ALA A 20 -24.79 -33.53 45.95
C ALA A 20 -23.61 -32.58 45.89
N MET A 21 -22.67 -32.64 46.85
CA MET A 21 -21.41 -31.86 46.80
C MET A 21 -20.50 -32.32 45.66
N GLY A 22 -20.42 -33.61 45.37
CA GLY A 22 -19.65 -34.14 44.25
C GLY A 22 -20.16 -33.63 42.91
N VAL A 23 -21.47 -33.65 42.68
CA VAL A 23 -22.08 -33.09 41.47
C VAL A 23 -21.81 -31.58 41.31
N ASN A 24 -21.87 -30.82 42.40
CA ASN A 24 -21.60 -29.39 42.42
C ASN A 24 -20.10 -29.10 42.11
N LEU A 25 -19.21 -29.95 42.59
CA LEU A 25 -17.77 -29.82 42.30
C LEU A 25 -17.48 -30.09 40.83
N ASP A 26 -18.03 -31.14 40.27
CA ASP A 26 -17.87 -31.46 38.84
C ASP A 26 -18.40 -30.35 37.92
N GLU A 27 -19.52 -29.73 38.29
CA GLU A 27 -20.08 -28.60 37.54
C GLU A 27 -19.17 -27.34 37.61
N LYS A 28 -18.59 -27.06 38.79
CA LYS A 28 -17.62 -25.96 38.95
C LYS A 28 -16.33 -26.21 38.19
N ASP A 29 -15.81 -27.43 38.20
CA ASP A 29 -14.62 -27.80 37.46
C ASP A 29 -14.84 -27.66 35.95
N ARG A 30 -16.02 -28.05 35.45
CA ARG A 30 -16.39 -27.87 34.06
C ARG A 30 -16.48 -26.39 33.66
N THR A 31 -17.13 -25.59 34.49
CA THR A 31 -17.23 -24.14 34.22
C THR A 31 -15.87 -23.45 34.29
N ALA A 32 -14.98 -23.85 35.19
CA ALA A 32 -13.61 -23.35 35.28
C ALA A 32 -12.81 -23.74 34.04
N GLY A 33 -12.99 -24.95 33.50
CA GLY A 33 -12.40 -25.39 32.25
C GLY A 33 -12.85 -24.55 31.06
N GLU A 34 -14.17 -24.37 30.88
CA GLU A 34 -14.76 -23.56 29.81
C GLU A 34 -14.29 -22.10 29.90
N LEU A 35 -14.20 -21.54 31.09
CA LEU A 35 -13.66 -20.17 31.29
C LEU A 35 -12.18 -20.08 30.93
N SER A 36 -11.38 -21.07 31.29
CA SER A 36 -9.95 -21.13 30.95
C SER A 36 -9.74 -21.19 29.44
N ASP A 37 -10.52 -22.00 28.72
CA ASP A 37 -10.45 -22.11 27.26
C ASP A 37 -10.87 -20.80 26.59
N SER A 38 -11.96 -20.20 27.06
CA SER A 38 -12.39 -18.87 26.56
C SER A 38 -11.34 -17.79 26.80
N LEU A 39 -10.68 -17.78 27.94
CA LEU A 39 -9.62 -16.86 28.28
C LEU A 39 -8.38 -17.07 27.41
N ALA A 40 -8.04 -18.31 27.07
CA ALA A 40 -6.96 -18.64 26.15
C ALA A 40 -7.27 -18.19 24.72
N GLU A 41 -8.52 -18.30 24.28
CA GLU A 41 -8.98 -17.82 22.97
C GLU A 41 -8.89 -16.29 22.87
N VAL A 42 -9.42 -15.58 23.88
CA VAL A 42 -9.36 -14.11 23.94
C VAL A 42 -7.91 -13.62 23.94
N ARG A 43 -7.02 -14.28 24.69
CA ARG A 43 -5.59 -13.95 24.69
C ARG A 43 -4.97 -14.11 23.31
N ARG A 44 -5.22 -15.23 22.62
CA ARG A 44 -4.73 -15.46 21.25
C ARG A 44 -5.24 -14.39 20.27
N ALA A 45 -6.52 -14.04 20.36
CA ALA A 45 -7.10 -12.98 19.56
C ALA A 45 -6.44 -11.62 19.84
N LEU A 46 -6.22 -11.28 21.12
CA LEU A 46 -5.56 -10.05 21.53
C LEU A 46 -4.13 -9.96 21.00
N ASP A 47 -3.36 -11.03 21.08
CA ASP A 47 -1.98 -11.07 20.58
C ASP A 47 -1.93 -10.92 19.04
N ALA A 48 -2.88 -11.53 18.33
CA ALA A 48 -3.02 -11.34 16.89
C ALA A 48 -3.38 -9.87 16.52
N TYR A 49 -4.25 -9.22 17.29
CA TYR A 49 -4.56 -7.80 17.11
C TYR A 49 -3.37 -6.91 17.39
N LYS A 50 -2.61 -7.16 18.46
CA LYS A 50 -1.39 -6.41 18.77
C LYS A 50 -0.36 -6.54 17.65
N ALA A 51 -0.13 -7.76 17.15
CA ALA A 51 0.80 -7.99 16.04
C ALA A 51 0.40 -7.22 14.77
N ARG A 52 -0.90 -7.20 14.44
CA ARG A 52 -1.42 -6.41 13.31
C ARG A 52 -1.26 -4.91 13.53
N ALA A 53 -1.53 -4.41 14.74
CA ALA A 53 -1.36 -3.00 15.07
C ALA A 53 0.10 -2.56 14.91
N HIS A 54 1.05 -3.33 15.43
CA HIS A 54 2.48 -3.05 15.27
C HIS A 54 2.94 -3.09 13.80
N ALA A 55 2.44 -4.04 13.01
CA ALA A 55 2.74 -4.11 11.58
C ALA A 55 2.22 -2.89 10.81
N LEU A 56 1.01 -2.43 11.13
CA LEU A 56 0.43 -1.22 10.53
C LEU A 56 1.20 0.04 10.94
N GLU A 57 1.62 0.13 12.18
CA GLU A 57 2.41 1.26 12.69
C GLU A 57 3.79 1.31 12.04
N ALA A 58 4.47 0.18 11.90
CA ALA A 58 5.73 0.07 11.18
C ALA A 58 5.59 0.48 9.71
N LEU A 59 4.50 0.05 9.03
CA LEU A 59 4.21 0.45 7.66
C LEU A 59 3.97 1.97 7.56
N ARG A 60 3.17 2.53 8.47
CA ARG A 60 2.90 3.97 8.53
C ARG A 60 4.17 4.78 8.71
N ASN A 61 5.04 4.38 9.64
CA ASN A 61 6.31 5.04 9.90
C ASN A 61 7.24 4.96 8.68
N ARG A 62 7.30 3.81 8.01
CA ARG A 62 8.06 3.64 6.77
C ARG A 62 7.55 4.55 5.65
N MET A 63 6.22 4.69 5.50
CA MET A 63 5.63 5.61 4.52
C MET A 63 5.89 7.07 4.87
N ALA A 64 5.87 7.45 6.16
CA ALA A 64 6.18 8.81 6.59
C ALA A 64 7.63 9.19 6.27
N VAL A 65 8.59 8.30 6.52
CA VAL A 65 10.01 8.52 6.17
C VAL A 65 10.19 8.69 4.66
N LEU A 66 9.54 7.83 3.85
CA LEU A 66 9.61 7.94 2.39
C LEU A 66 8.99 9.25 1.88
N ARG A 67 7.86 9.66 2.46
CA ARG A 67 7.23 10.94 2.13
C ARG A 67 8.17 12.12 2.44
N ALA A 68 8.78 12.15 3.62
CA ALA A 68 9.72 13.21 4.01
C ALA A 68 10.90 13.32 3.03
N ARG A 69 11.43 12.20 2.53
CA ARG A 69 12.51 12.19 1.53
C ARG A 69 12.08 12.78 0.18
N LEU A 70 10.81 12.66 -0.17
CA LEU A 70 10.24 13.20 -1.41
C LEU A 70 9.67 14.61 -1.24
N GLU A 71 9.65 15.17 -0.03
CA GLU A 71 9.16 16.55 0.21
C GLU A 71 9.99 17.60 -0.53
N GLY A 72 11.26 17.36 -0.75
CA GLY A 72 12.10 18.20 -1.61
C GLY A 72 11.57 18.37 -3.04
N LEU A 73 10.75 17.44 -3.54
CA LEU A 73 10.08 17.53 -4.84
C LEU A 73 8.87 18.49 -4.83
N THR A 74 8.28 18.76 -3.68
CA THR A 74 7.12 19.67 -3.59
C THR A 74 7.48 21.11 -3.90
N SER A 75 8.74 21.51 -3.66
CA SER A 75 9.26 22.82 -4.00
C SER A 75 9.28 23.12 -5.52
N ILE A 76 9.19 22.07 -6.34
CA ILE A 76 9.13 22.18 -7.81
C ILE A 76 7.74 21.89 -8.38
N GLY A 77 6.69 21.99 -7.55
CA GLY A 77 5.29 21.84 -7.95
C GLY A 77 4.78 20.39 -8.02
N LEU A 78 5.56 19.42 -7.54
CA LEU A 78 5.14 18.02 -7.48
C LEU A 78 4.32 17.75 -6.22
N LYS A 79 3.23 16.99 -6.33
CA LYS A 79 2.43 16.57 -5.18
C LYS A 79 2.78 15.12 -4.82
N VAL A 80 3.15 14.91 -3.55
CA VAL A 80 3.44 13.58 -3.03
C VAL A 80 2.30 13.14 -2.11
N ASN A 81 1.59 12.09 -2.49
CA ASN A 81 0.43 11.57 -1.76
C ASN A 81 0.53 10.06 -1.57
N VAL A 82 -0.22 9.53 -0.60
CA VAL A 82 -0.42 8.09 -0.45
C VAL A 82 -1.79 7.72 -0.98
N ARG A 83 -1.85 6.85 -1.98
CA ARG A 83 -3.09 6.35 -2.58
C ARG A 83 -3.04 4.83 -2.68
N ARG A 84 -4.06 4.14 -2.17
CA ARG A 84 -4.15 2.66 -2.19
C ARG A 84 -2.87 1.98 -1.69
N ASN A 85 -2.35 2.46 -0.58
CA ASN A 85 -1.12 1.97 0.05
C ASN A 85 0.16 2.09 -0.80
N ARG A 86 0.16 2.98 -1.80
CA ARG A 86 1.30 3.33 -2.65
C ARG A 86 1.65 4.79 -2.49
N LEU A 87 2.92 5.10 -2.52
CA LEU A 87 3.38 6.48 -2.60
C LEU A 87 3.27 6.93 -4.06
N VAL A 88 2.53 8.02 -4.29
CA VAL A 88 2.24 8.55 -5.62
C VAL A 88 2.84 9.95 -5.74
N ILE A 89 3.70 10.14 -6.75
CA ILE A 89 4.20 11.45 -7.16
C ILE A 89 3.34 11.89 -8.34
N SER A 90 2.56 12.96 -8.16
CA SER A 90 1.65 13.47 -9.18
C SER A 90 2.24 14.72 -9.84
N LEU A 91 2.24 14.71 -11.18
CA LEU A 91 2.56 15.87 -12.02
C LEU A 91 1.32 16.21 -12.84
N PRO A 92 0.92 17.49 -12.90
CA PRO A 92 -0.16 17.93 -13.79
C PRO A 92 0.20 17.65 -15.26
N SER A 93 -0.78 17.14 -16.02
CA SER A 93 -0.56 16.74 -17.41
C SER A 93 -0.21 17.92 -18.32
N ASP A 94 -0.74 19.10 -18.04
CA ASP A 94 -0.49 20.35 -18.76
C ASP A 94 0.94 20.88 -18.59
N VAL A 95 1.60 20.55 -17.48
CA VAL A 95 3.03 20.82 -17.28
C VAL A 95 3.89 19.88 -18.11
N LEU A 96 3.43 18.63 -18.29
CA LEU A 96 4.20 17.61 -19.01
C LEU A 96 4.00 17.61 -20.51
N PHE A 97 2.78 17.85 -20.99
CA PHE A 97 2.38 17.64 -22.37
C PHE A 97 1.45 18.74 -22.88
N ASP A 98 1.48 18.99 -24.18
CA ASP A 98 0.42 19.73 -24.86
C ASP A 98 -0.82 18.85 -25.07
N THR A 99 -1.97 19.49 -25.28
CA THR A 99 -3.24 18.78 -25.52
C THR A 99 -3.12 17.83 -26.72
N GLY A 100 -3.51 16.57 -26.50
CA GLY A 100 -3.45 15.52 -27.52
C GLY A 100 -2.04 15.09 -27.94
N ARG A 101 -0.99 15.59 -27.29
CA ARG A 101 0.41 15.25 -27.61
C ARG A 101 1.04 14.36 -26.53
N THR A 102 2.13 13.69 -26.93
CA THR A 102 2.94 12.83 -26.07
C THR A 102 4.39 13.29 -25.97
N GLU A 103 4.77 14.33 -26.70
CA GLU A 103 6.08 14.94 -26.57
C GLU A 103 6.16 15.73 -25.27
N LEU A 104 7.22 15.49 -24.50
CA LEU A 104 7.45 16.16 -23.24
C LEU A 104 7.86 17.61 -23.45
N LYS A 105 7.20 18.53 -22.76
CA LYS A 105 7.57 19.95 -22.68
C LYS A 105 8.89 20.11 -21.93
N ALA A 106 9.61 21.20 -22.18
CA ALA A 106 10.92 21.48 -21.55
C ALA A 106 10.81 21.50 -20.01
N ASP A 107 9.78 22.17 -19.47
CA ASP A 107 9.56 22.27 -18.03
C ASP A 107 9.23 20.90 -17.41
N GLY A 108 8.36 20.12 -18.06
CA GLY A 108 8.03 18.77 -17.66
C GLY A 108 9.25 17.84 -17.65
N ARG A 109 10.09 17.96 -18.68
CA ARG A 109 11.36 17.24 -18.76
C ARG A 109 12.29 17.58 -17.59
N THR A 110 12.44 18.87 -17.29
CA THR A 110 13.27 19.36 -16.17
C THR A 110 12.76 18.82 -14.83
N ALA A 111 11.45 18.88 -14.60
CA ALA A 111 10.84 18.33 -13.40
C ALA A 111 11.08 16.81 -13.25
N LEU A 112 10.89 16.04 -14.33
CA LEU A 112 11.12 14.59 -14.34
C LEU A 112 12.58 14.22 -14.09
N LEU A 113 13.54 14.99 -14.63
CA LEU A 113 14.97 14.76 -14.38
C LEU A 113 15.34 15.01 -12.91
N LYS A 114 14.71 15.98 -12.24
CA LYS A 114 14.88 16.17 -10.78
C LYS A 114 14.29 15.00 -9.98
N VAL A 115 13.15 14.44 -10.41
CA VAL A 115 12.62 13.20 -9.82
C VAL A 115 13.63 12.05 -9.96
N ALA A 116 14.19 11.88 -11.16
CA ALA A 116 15.19 10.85 -11.41
C ALA A 116 16.45 11.02 -10.54
N GLU A 117 16.91 12.26 -10.40
CA GLU A 117 18.05 12.60 -9.54
C GLU A 117 17.77 12.25 -8.07
N THR A 118 16.59 12.62 -7.54
CA THR A 118 16.19 12.32 -6.18
C THR A 118 16.13 10.81 -5.93
N ILE A 119 15.55 10.04 -6.86
CA ILE A 119 15.46 8.58 -6.75
C ILE A 119 16.86 7.96 -6.80
N ARG A 120 17.72 8.39 -7.70
CA ARG A 120 19.07 7.85 -7.87
C ARG A 120 19.97 8.10 -6.67
N ASN A 121 19.84 9.29 -6.05
CA ASN A 121 20.67 9.69 -4.91
C ASN A 121 20.21 9.10 -3.57
N ASP A 122 19.05 8.46 -3.52
CA ASP A 122 18.54 7.78 -2.32
C ASP A 122 18.57 6.25 -2.52
N PRO A 123 19.46 5.52 -1.83
CA PRO A 123 19.58 4.06 -1.98
C PRO A 123 18.29 3.31 -1.67
N GLN A 124 17.46 3.81 -0.74
CA GLN A 124 16.19 3.17 -0.40
C GLN A 124 15.10 3.37 -1.46
N LEU A 125 15.20 4.43 -2.25
CA LEU A 125 14.32 4.65 -3.39
C LEU A 125 14.83 3.90 -4.63
N ALA A 126 16.15 3.88 -4.85
CA ALA A 126 16.76 3.27 -6.04
C ALA A 126 16.46 1.77 -6.20
N GLU A 127 16.29 1.06 -5.07
CA GLU A 127 15.96 -0.40 -5.04
C GLU A 127 14.46 -0.71 -5.14
N ARG A 128 13.60 0.31 -5.32
CA ARG A 128 12.15 0.09 -5.37
C ARG A 128 11.63 -0.04 -6.78
N ASP A 129 10.52 -0.78 -6.88
CA ASP A 129 9.75 -0.86 -8.12
C ASP A 129 8.84 0.36 -8.28
N PHE A 130 8.85 0.92 -9.48
CA PHE A 130 8.08 2.09 -9.86
C PHE A 130 7.17 1.79 -11.05
N GLN A 131 6.02 2.44 -11.05
CA GLN A 131 5.11 2.43 -12.19
C GLN A 131 4.79 3.86 -12.60
N VAL A 132 5.00 4.17 -13.87
CA VAL A 132 4.51 5.39 -14.48
C VAL A 132 3.08 5.16 -14.93
N SER A 133 2.14 5.90 -14.35
CA SER A 133 0.71 5.82 -14.68
C SER A 133 0.29 7.06 -15.46
N GLY A 134 -0.20 6.86 -16.67
CA GLY A 134 -0.78 7.92 -17.52
C GLY A 134 -2.30 7.96 -17.33
N HIS A 135 -2.84 9.17 -17.23
CA HIS A 135 -4.27 9.43 -17.12
C HIS A 135 -4.68 10.49 -18.14
N THR A 136 -5.94 10.48 -18.55
CA THR A 136 -6.58 11.54 -19.35
C THR A 136 -7.78 12.10 -18.59
N ASP A 137 -8.31 13.22 -19.05
CA ASP A 137 -9.64 13.67 -18.68
C ASP A 137 -10.71 12.82 -19.39
N ALA A 138 -11.98 13.07 -19.07
CA ALA A 138 -13.11 12.34 -19.64
C ALA A 138 -13.47 12.77 -21.09
N ARG A 139 -12.77 13.74 -21.67
CA ARG A 139 -12.99 14.15 -23.05
C ARG A 139 -12.49 13.06 -23.98
N PRO A 140 -13.33 12.53 -24.88
CA PRO A 140 -12.91 11.50 -25.80
C PRO A 140 -11.80 12.00 -26.71
N PHE A 141 -10.67 11.33 -26.73
CA PHE A 141 -9.66 11.50 -27.75
C PHE A 141 -9.92 10.51 -28.87
N ASN A 142 -10.10 11.02 -30.09
CA ASN A 142 -10.31 10.20 -31.27
C ASN A 142 -9.35 10.66 -32.36
N GLY A 143 -8.56 9.77 -32.87
CA GLY A 143 -7.72 10.03 -34.04
C GLY A 143 -6.29 9.49 -33.93
N PRO A 144 -5.62 9.41 -35.11
CA PRO A 144 -4.24 8.95 -35.15
C PRO A 144 -3.30 9.94 -34.40
N PRO A 145 -2.19 9.46 -33.83
CA PRO A 145 -1.73 8.06 -33.89
C PRO A 145 -2.19 7.20 -32.72
N TYR A 146 -3.00 7.70 -31.75
CA TYR A 146 -3.27 7.01 -30.49
C TYR A 146 -4.63 6.34 -30.40
N LEU A 147 -5.53 6.58 -31.36
CA LEU A 147 -6.89 6.06 -31.51
C LEU A 147 -7.87 6.54 -30.42
N ASP A 148 -7.52 6.45 -29.14
CA ASP A 148 -8.37 6.73 -27.98
C ASP A 148 -7.58 7.23 -26.75
N ASN A 149 -8.29 7.46 -25.65
CA ASN A 149 -7.70 7.86 -24.36
C ASN A 149 -6.77 6.79 -23.78
N TRP A 150 -7.03 5.50 -24.04
CA TRP A 150 -6.15 4.41 -23.60
C TRP A 150 -4.80 4.48 -24.28
N GLY A 151 -4.79 4.61 -25.60
CA GLY A 151 -3.58 4.77 -26.39
C GLY A 151 -2.80 6.04 -26.00
N LEU A 152 -3.49 7.17 -25.85
CA LEU A 152 -2.85 8.43 -25.47
C LEU A 152 -2.21 8.36 -24.08
N SER A 153 -2.95 7.85 -23.06
CA SER A 153 -2.45 7.74 -21.69
C SER A 153 -1.25 6.79 -21.57
N LEU A 154 -1.32 5.62 -22.24
CA LEU A 154 -0.22 4.66 -22.26
C LEU A 154 1.03 5.24 -22.94
N MET A 155 0.87 5.93 -24.07
CA MET A 155 2.01 6.53 -24.78
C MET A 155 2.64 7.69 -24.02
N ARG A 156 1.87 8.47 -23.27
CA ARG A 156 2.38 9.48 -22.33
C ARG A 156 3.20 8.84 -21.21
N ALA A 157 2.67 7.80 -20.56
CA ALA A 157 3.40 7.05 -19.56
C ALA A 157 4.72 6.46 -20.09
N ARG A 158 4.68 5.92 -21.31
CA ARG A 158 5.87 5.39 -21.98
C ARG A 158 6.93 6.48 -22.26
N GLN A 159 6.55 7.70 -22.66
CA GLN A 159 7.50 8.79 -22.89
C GLN A 159 8.20 9.21 -21.59
N VAL A 160 7.47 9.29 -20.48
CA VAL A 160 8.05 9.54 -19.15
C VAL A 160 9.01 8.42 -18.78
N LEU A 161 8.59 7.14 -18.90
CA LEU A 161 9.44 5.98 -18.62
C LEU A 161 10.76 6.05 -19.41
N LEU A 162 10.68 6.30 -20.72
CA LEU A 162 11.86 6.37 -21.57
C LEU A 162 12.80 7.54 -21.19
N LEU A 163 12.28 8.66 -20.73
CA LEU A 163 13.10 9.75 -20.22
C LEU A 163 13.82 9.34 -18.93
N LEU A 164 13.11 8.75 -17.97
CA LEU A 164 13.65 8.38 -16.67
C LEU A 164 14.74 7.30 -16.78
N THR A 165 14.57 6.35 -17.69
CA THR A 165 15.49 5.20 -17.87
C THR A 165 16.57 5.44 -18.94
N SER A 166 16.50 6.50 -19.75
CA SER A 166 17.54 6.83 -20.74
C SER A 166 18.85 7.23 -20.07
N SER A 167 19.98 7.01 -20.78
CA SER A 167 21.31 7.38 -20.31
C SER A 167 21.39 8.85 -19.92
N GLN A 168 22.17 9.15 -18.89
CA GLN A 168 22.53 10.52 -18.50
C GLN A 168 23.46 11.19 -19.51
N THR A 169 24.25 10.40 -20.25
CA THR A 169 25.07 10.94 -21.35
C THR A 169 24.14 11.40 -22.46
N PRO A 170 24.25 12.68 -22.90
CA PRO A 170 23.41 13.18 -23.97
C PRO A 170 23.58 12.34 -25.23
N THR A 171 22.49 11.79 -25.74
CA THR A 171 22.50 11.01 -27.01
C THR A 171 21.41 11.56 -27.95
N ALA A 172 21.69 11.64 -29.21
CA ALA A 172 20.69 11.91 -30.23
C ALA A 172 20.01 10.60 -30.63
N LYS A 173 18.69 10.57 -30.61
CA LYS A 173 17.90 9.38 -31.00
C LYS A 173 17.65 9.29 -32.51
N ARG A 174 17.81 10.41 -33.22
CA ARG A 174 17.60 10.50 -34.66
C ARG A 174 18.68 11.39 -35.29
N PRO A 175 19.03 11.18 -36.56
CA PRO A 175 19.92 12.06 -37.28
C PRO A 175 19.37 13.52 -37.28
N GLY A 176 20.20 14.49 -36.88
CA GLY A 176 19.82 15.91 -36.80
C GLY A 176 19.11 16.34 -35.50
N GLU A 177 18.80 15.40 -34.59
CA GLU A 177 18.25 15.73 -33.29
C GLU A 177 19.35 16.18 -32.32
N ARG A 178 19.06 17.18 -31.48
CA ARG A 178 19.99 17.59 -30.42
C ARG A 178 20.15 16.50 -29.39
N PRO A 179 21.37 16.10 -29.01
CA PRO A 179 21.60 15.14 -27.95
C PRO A 179 20.92 15.55 -26.64
N GLN A 180 20.21 14.65 -26.03
CA GLN A 180 19.48 14.89 -24.78
C GLN A 180 19.86 13.86 -23.74
N ALA A 181 20.12 14.35 -22.51
CA ALA A 181 20.34 13.47 -21.35
C ALA A 181 19.04 12.92 -20.79
N GLY A 182 19.08 11.70 -20.28
CA GLY A 182 17.99 11.06 -19.55
C GLY A 182 18.23 11.00 -18.05
N GLY A 183 17.35 10.30 -17.34
CA GLY A 183 17.40 10.16 -15.89
C GLY A 183 18.43 9.16 -15.38
N GLY A 184 18.87 8.20 -16.19
CA GLY A 184 19.87 7.19 -15.85
C GLY A 184 19.40 6.14 -14.84
N LEU A 185 18.08 5.96 -14.68
CA LEU A 185 17.52 4.96 -13.76
C LEU A 185 17.53 3.57 -14.40
N PRO A 186 17.79 2.50 -13.61
CA PRO A 186 17.83 1.13 -14.13
C PRO A 186 16.43 0.70 -14.60
N PRO A 187 16.23 0.26 -15.85
CA PRO A 187 14.91 -0.07 -16.39
C PRO A 187 14.22 -1.26 -15.72
N THR A 188 14.98 -2.11 -15.03
CA THR A 188 14.48 -3.33 -14.37
C THR A 188 13.44 -3.07 -13.29
N HIS A 189 13.46 -1.89 -12.66
CA HIS A 189 12.54 -1.48 -11.62
C HIS A 189 11.37 -0.60 -12.11
N TRP A 190 11.20 -0.48 -13.45
CA TRP A 190 10.25 0.48 -14.00
C TRP A 190 9.23 -0.19 -14.91
N SER A 191 7.98 0.23 -14.79
CA SER A 191 6.87 -0.16 -15.66
C SER A 191 6.05 1.07 -16.07
N ALA A 192 5.25 0.95 -17.13
CA ALA A 192 4.33 1.98 -17.57
C ALA A 192 2.93 1.39 -17.75
N ALA A 193 1.90 2.16 -17.35
CA ALA A 193 0.50 1.81 -17.51
C ALA A 193 -0.32 3.02 -17.99
N GLY A 194 -1.31 2.79 -18.87
CA GLY A 194 -2.33 3.77 -19.23
C GLY A 194 -3.63 3.43 -18.53
N HIS A 195 -4.31 4.44 -18.01
CA HIS A 195 -5.58 4.29 -17.29
C HIS A 195 -6.73 5.08 -17.93
N ALA A 196 -6.47 5.75 -19.06
CA ALA A 196 -7.46 6.63 -19.69
C ALA A 196 -8.10 7.58 -18.65
N GLU A 197 -9.43 7.73 -18.68
CA GLU A 197 -10.25 8.47 -17.73
C GLU A 197 -10.81 7.62 -16.57
N THR A 198 -10.51 6.30 -16.52
CA THR A 198 -11.19 5.35 -15.63
C THR A 198 -10.69 5.37 -14.18
N ASP A 199 -9.53 5.95 -13.91
CA ASP A 199 -8.98 6.09 -12.55
C ASP A 199 -8.55 7.55 -12.29
N PRO A 200 -9.50 8.50 -12.12
CA PRO A 200 -9.20 9.91 -11.98
C PRO A 200 -8.33 10.18 -10.74
N VAL A 201 -7.26 10.94 -10.94
CA VAL A 201 -6.33 11.36 -9.85
C VAL A 201 -6.95 12.46 -9.01
N VAL A 202 -7.85 13.25 -9.60
CA VAL A 202 -8.67 14.29 -8.97
C VAL A 202 -10.11 14.03 -9.39
N PRO A 203 -11.14 14.22 -8.53
CA PRO A 203 -12.53 14.14 -8.97
C PRO A 203 -12.77 15.07 -10.16
N ASN A 204 -13.40 14.55 -11.21
CA ASN A 204 -13.85 15.34 -12.38
C ASN A 204 -14.99 16.25 -11.99
#